data_a92e1b04cc8419dba5c7a1e3838738bd
#
_entry.id   a92e1b04cc8419dba5c7a1e3838738bd
#
_cell.length_a   1.000
_cell.length_b   1.000
_cell.length_c   1.000
_cell.angle_alpha   90.00
_cell.angle_beta   90.00
_cell.angle_gamma   90.00
#
_symmetry.space_group_name_H-M   'P 1'
#
loop_
_entity.id
_entity.type
_entity.pdbx_description
1 polymer ?
#
loop_
_entity_poly.entity_id
_entity_poly.type
_entity_poly.pdbx_seq_one_letter_code
_entity_poly.pdbx_strand_id
1 'polypeptide(L)'
;MVSIVSVAKVAGVSNKTVSRVINGEPYVTEETRERVERAIRDLGYVPNMAARQIRSSRSNTFGIIADYVSTTPYSVDIVRGIQDWANANGKTILMANTGGASEQEIKIWKMFQSHRIDGVLYVTMYHRIVDPEIGDVGIPTVMINCRPQTSELLPSIEPDDYQGARDLTRYLLERGHRKIGYIRLNPILLGAELRLDAFRKTTGDFGLAESDLTIRLGMEGPVGAEKNYVFAAATEMLQQKDRPTAIMSGNDEMAIQVYIAAMALGLRIPEDVSIVGFDDFRTVSLALRPELTTAALPYYDLGLQGAELLNSVVTGSEVCPSSRVMSCNLVERLSVSSL
;
A
#
# COMPACT_ATOMS: atom_id res chain seq x y z
N MET A 1 -34.72 -12.94 -19.10
CA MET A 1 -34.02 -12.35 -17.94
C MET A 1 -35.08 -11.96 -16.91
N VAL A 2 -34.93 -12.42 -15.65
CA VAL A 2 -35.90 -12.08 -14.59
C VAL A 2 -35.80 -10.60 -14.29
N SER A 3 -36.95 -9.93 -14.13
CA SER A 3 -37.02 -8.47 -13.93
C SER A 3 -37.67 -8.13 -12.59
N ILE A 4 -37.49 -6.90 -12.12
CA ILE A 4 -38.17 -6.37 -10.92
C ILE A 4 -39.70 -6.51 -11.03
N VAL A 5 -40.23 -6.43 -12.25
CA VAL A 5 -41.68 -6.63 -12.54
C VAL A 5 -42.10 -8.06 -12.25
N SER A 6 -41.25 -9.06 -12.60
CA SER A 6 -41.52 -10.48 -12.31
C SER A 6 -41.55 -10.73 -10.80
N VAL A 7 -40.62 -10.15 -10.04
CA VAL A 7 -40.60 -10.27 -8.57
C VAL A 7 -41.84 -9.62 -7.95
N ALA A 8 -42.19 -8.39 -8.40
CA ALA A 8 -43.39 -7.70 -7.93
C ALA A 8 -44.66 -8.49 -8.13
N LYS A 9 -44.80 -9.15 -9.30
CA LYS A 9 -45.96 -10.00 -9.63
C LYS A 9 -46.04 -11.23 -8.72
N VAL A 10 -44.91 -11.91 -8.48
CA VAL A 10 -44.88 -13.11 -7.60
C VAL A 10 -45.11 -12.73 -6.14
N ALA A 11 -44.52 -11.63 -5.66
CA ALA A 11 -44.69 -11.15 -4.29
C ALA A 11 -46.02 -10.43 -4.03
N GLY A 12 -46.84 -10.17 -5.06
CA GLY A 12 -48.10 -9.48 -4.93
C GLY A 12 -47.97 -8.01 -4.45
N VAL A 13 -46.91 -7.29 -4.90
CA VAL A 13 -46.62 -5.91 -4.49
C VAL A 13 -46.25 -5.01 -5.68
N SER A 14 -46.14 -3.73 -5.45
CA SER A 14 -45.67 -2.80 -6.50
C SER A 14 -44.17 -2.92 -6.74
N ASN A 15 -43.67 -2.54 -7.95
CA ASN A 15 -42.25 -2.44 -8.26
C ASN A 15 -41.52 -1.51 -7.26
N LYS A 16 -42.21 -0.45 -6.79
CA LYS A 16 -41.68 0.49 -5.79
C LYS A 16 -41.44 -0.20 -4.44
N THR A 17 -42.37 -1.10 -4.04
CA THR A 17 -42.24 -1.89 -2.81
C THR A 17 -41.07 -2.88 -2.91
N VAL A 18 -40.90 -3.57 -4.05
CA VAL A 18 -39.74 -4.44 -4.29
C VAL A 18 -38.43 -3.62 -4.20
N SER A 19 -38.38 -2.46 -4.84
CA SER A 19 -37.21 -1.55 -4.77
C SER A 19 -36.89 -1.14 -3.33
N ARG A 20 -37.89 -0.83 -2.51
CA ARG A 20 -37.72 -0.47 -1.10
C ARG A 20 -37.15 -1.60 -0.27
N VAL A 21 -37.63 -2.83 -0.48
CA VAL A 21 -37.09 -4.01 0.19
C VAL A 21 -35.62 -4.24 -0.19
N ILE A 22 -35.29 -4.19 -1.48
CA ILE A 22 -33.91 -4.35 -1.99
C ILE A 22 -32.97 -3.27 -1.41
N ASN A 23 -33.48 -2.06 -1.17
CA ASN A 23 -32.69 -0.95 -0.63
C ASN A 23 -32.67 -0.91 0.92
N GLY A 24 -33.33 -1.83 1.60
CA GLY A 24 -33.38 -1.87 3.06
C GLY A 24 -34.16 -0.71 3.70
N GLU A 25 -35.08 -0.07 2.94
CA GLU A 25 -35.85 1.08 3.45
C GLU A 25 -36.77 0.66 4.61
N PRO A 26 -36.91 1.49 5.69
CA PRO A 26 -37.64 1.14 6.90
C PRO A 26 -39.17 1.12 6.77
N TYR A 27 -39.70 1.59 5.63
CA TYR A 27 -41.14 1.80 5.42
C TYR A 27 -41.88 0.56 4.85
N VAL A 28 -41.35 -0.64 5.01
CA VAL A 28 -41.93 -1.91 4.55
C VAL A 28 -42.12 -2.81 5.76
N THR A 29 -43.34 -3.38 5.92
CA THR A 29 -43.60 -4.33 6.99
C THR A 29 -42.79 -5.60 6.83
N GLU A 30 -42.45 -6.27 7.94
CA GLU A 30 -41.64 -7.49 7.94
C GLU A 30 -42.26 -8.57 7.07
N GLU A 31 -43.57 -8.80 7.19
CA GLU A 31 -44.31 -9.75 6.34
C GLU A 31 -44.15 -9.48 4.83
N THR A 32 -44.17 -8.18 4.45
CA THR A 32 -44.00 -7.82 3.04
C THR A 32 -42.55 -7.98 2.62
N ARG A 33 -41.61 -7.70 3.49
CA ARG A 33 -40.18 -7.92 3.26
C ARG A 33 -39.90 -9.39 3.00
N GLU A 34 -40.34 -10.28 3.86
CA GLU A 34 -40.17 -11.73 3.72
C GLU A 34 -40.75 -12.27 2.40
N ARG A 35 -41.96 -11.83 2.01
CA ARG A 35 -42.58 -12.22 0.74
C ARG A 35 -41.74 -11.80 -0.46
N VAL A 36 -41.26 -10.58 -0.46
CA VAL A 36 -40.41 -10.06 -1.56
C VAL A 36 -39.09 -10.82 -1.61
N GLU A 37 -38.42 -11.02 -0.47
CA GLU A 37 -37.15 -11.75 -0.40
C GLU A 37 -37.30 -13.21 -0.84
N ARG A 38 -38.42 -13.86 -0.50
CA ARG A 38 -38.72 -15.21 -0.98
C ARG A 38 -38.87 -15.20 -2.50
N ALA A 39 -39.64 -14.26 -3.07
CA ALA A 39 -39.81 -14.14 -4.50
C ALA A 39 -38.47 -13.85 -5.24
N ILE A 40 -37.57 -13.04 -4.63
CA ILE A 40 -36.23 -12.79 -5.17
C ILE A 40 -35.42 -14.10 -5.21
N ARG A 41 -35.41 -14.87 -4.12
CA ARG A 41 -34.70 -16.16 -4.04
C ARG A 41 -35.27 -17.18 -5.05
N ASP A 42 -36.60 -17.37 -5.07
CA ASP A 42 -37.27 -18.38 -5.92
C ASP A 42 -37.08 -18.10 -7.41
N LEU A 43 -37.06 -16.83 -7.80
CA LEU A 43 -36.85 -16.41 -9.18
C LEU A 43 -35.37 -16.27 -9.58
N GLY A 44 -34.43 -16.35 -8.63
CA GLY A 44 -33.02 -16.06 -8.88
C GLY A 44 -32.80 -14.60 -9.38
N TYR A 45 -33.63 -13.65 -8.90
CA TYR A 45 -33.53 -12.28 -9.35
C TYR A 45 -32.30 -11.60 -8.77
N VAL A 46 -31.44 -11.08 -9.65
CA VAL A 46 -30.31 -10.23 -9.29
C VAL A 46 -30.65 -8.81 -9.65
N PRO A 47 -30.61 -7.86 -8.69
CA PRO A 47 -30.87 -6.45 -8.97
C PRO A 47 -29.92 -5.91 -10.04
N ASN A 48 -30.48 -5.25 -11.04
CA ASN A 48 -29.67 -4.63 -12.09
C ASN A 48 -29.03 -3.35 -11.57
N MET A 49 -27.71 -3.39 -11.32
CA MET A 49 -26.93 -2.24 -10.82
C MET A 49 -27.01 -1.04 -11.76
N ALA A 50 -27.03 -1.26 -13.08
CA ALA A 50 -27.15 -0.17 -14.05
C ALA A 50 -28.49 0.60 -13.91
N ALA A 51 -29.60 -0.13 -13.65
CA ALA A 51 -30.89 0.52 -13.39
C ALA A 51 -30.92 1.27 -12.05
N ARG A 52 -30.10 0.88 -11.08
CA ARG A 52 -29.93 1.56 -9.78
C ARG A 52 -29.10 2.84 -9.95
N GLN A 53 -28.02 2.79 -10.72
CA GLN A 53 -27.15 3.93 -11.04
C GLN A 53 -27.92 5.07 -11.73
N ILE A 54 -28.86 4.75 -12.63
CA ILE A 54 -29.69 5.77 -13.34
C ILE A 54 -30.55 6.57 -12.35
N ARG A 55 -30.95 6.00 -11.22
CA ARG A 55 -31.81 6.65 -10.23
C ARG A 55 -31.06 7.38 -9.11
N SER A 56 -29.86 6.94 -8.77
CA SER A 56 -29.13 7.45 -7.60
C SER A 56 -28.06 8.47 -7.93
N SER A 57 -27.74 8.73 -9.20
CA SER A 57 -26.58 9.51 -9.68
C SER A 57 -25.21 9.04 -9.13
N ARG A 58 -25.17 8.00 -8.32
CA ARG A 58 -23.96 7.37 -7.74
C ARG A 58 -23.91 5.88 -8.09
N SER A 59 -22.72 5.39 -8.43
CA SER A 59 -22.51 3.98 -8.75
C SER A 59 -22.24 3.12 -7.51
N ASN A 60 -21.88 3.72 -6.39
CA ASN A 60 -21.30 3.06 -5.21
C ASN A 60 -20.08 2.20 -5.56
N THR A 61 -19.34 2.60 -6.58
CA THR A 61 -18.15 1.89 -7.05
C THR A 61 -16.96 2.82 -6.97
N PHE A 62 -15.88 2.33 -6.33
CA PHE A 62 -14.58 2.97 -6.38
C PHE A 62 -13.68 2.22 -7.36
N GLY A 63 -12.88 2.97 -8.11
CA GLY A 63 -11.83 2.41 -8.96
C GLY A 63 -10.50 2.32 -8.21
N ILE A 64 -9.73 1.26 -8.46
CA ILE A 64 -8.32 1.19 -8.07
C ILE A 64 -7.49 1.16 -9.34
N ILE A 65 -6.66 2.18 -9.54
CA ILE A 65 -5.54 2.12 -10.49
C ILE A 65 -4.36 1.57 -9.71
N ALA A 66 -3.97 0.33 -10.02
CA ALA A 66 -2.90 -0.37 -9.33
C ALA A 66 -1.64 -0.37 -10.20
N ASP A 67 -0.58 0.27 -9.69
CA ASP A 67 0.71 0.27 -10.35
C ASP A 67 1.64 -0.73 -9.64
N TYR A 68 1.73 -1.93 -10.21
CA TYR A 68 2.42 -3.12 -9.68
C TYR A 68 1.89 -3.67 -8.33
N VAL A 69 0.97 -3.00 -7.64
CA VAL A 69 0.52 -3.37 -6.28
C VAL A 69 -0.12 -4.76 -6.22
N SER A 70 -0.95 -5.11 -7.20
CA SER A 70 -1.66 -6.40 -7.20
C SER A 70 -0.79 -7.57 -7.66
N THR A 71 0.38 -7.30 -8.20
CA THR A 71 1.33 -8.31 -8.69
C THR A 71 2.52 -8.50 -7.76
N THR A 72 2.59 -7.74 -6.67
CA THR A 72 3.70 -7.76 -5.72
C THR A 72 3.23 -8.19 -4.33
N PRO A 73 3.79 -9.25 -3.74
CA PRO A 73 3.24 -9.87 -2.53
C PRO A 73 3.16 -8.96 -1.30
N TYR A 74 4.13 -8.06 -1.12
CA TYR A 74 4.22 -7.25 0.09
C TYR A 74 3.27 -6.04 0.12
N SER A 75 2.90 -5.48 -1.03
CA SER A 75 2.00 -4.31 -1.09
C SER A 75 0.51 -4.69 -1.25
N VAL A 76 0.19 -5.97 -1.42
CA VAL A 76 -1.20 -6.44 -1.60
C VAL A 76 -2.10 -6.11 -0.40
N ASP A 77 -1.54 -5.93 0.78
CA ASP A 77 -2.29 -5.56 1.98
C ASP A 77 -2.96 -4.17 1.85
N ILE A 78 -2.44 -3.28 1.00
CA ILE A 78 -3.15 -2.02 0.67
C ILE A 78 -4.51 -2.35 0.05
N VAL A 79 -4.53 -3.26 -0.93
CA VAL A 79 -5.78 -3.69 -1.59
C VAL A 79 -6.73 -4.34 -0.60
N ARG A 80 -6.21 -5.15 0.34
CA ARG A 80 -7.00 -5.76 1.42
C ARG A 80 -7.66 -4.70 2.30
N GLY A 81 -6.91 -3.68 2.75
CA GLY A 81 -7.46 -2.58 3.55
C GLY A 81 -8.57 -1.82 2.83
N ILE A 82 -8.38 -1.52 1.54
CA ILE A 82 -9.40 -0.90 0.70
C ILE A 82 -10.65 -1.79 0.59
N GLN A 83 -10.46 -3.10 0.36
CA GLN A 83 -11.56 -4.04 0.19
C GLN A 83 -12.38 -4.22 1.48
N ASP A 84 -11.71 -4.31 2.63
CA ASP A 84 -12.37 -4.44 3.92
C ASP A 84 -13.20 -3.20 4.24
N TRP A 85 -12.63 -2.01 3.98
CA TRP A 85 -13.39 -0.76 4.11
C TRP A 85 -14.60 -0.73 3.18
N ALA A 86 -14.42 -1.11 1.92
CA ALA A 86 -15.49 -1.12 0.92
C ALA A 86 -16.63 -2.07 1.29
N ASN A 87 -16.29 -3.27 1.77
CA ASN A 87 -17.26 -4.27 2.24
C ASN A 87 -18.09 -3.72 3.42
N ALA A 88 -17.43 -3.10 4.40
CA ALA A 88 -18.10 -2.51 5.57
C ALA A 88 -19.03 -1.33 5.20
N ASN A 89 -18.74 -0.63 4.08
CA ASN A 89 -19.49 0.55 3.65
C ASN A 89 -20.38 0.31 2.41
N GLY A 90 -20.59 -0.95 2.00
CA GLY A 90 -21.45 -1.32 0.88
C GLY A 90 -20.99 -0.75 -0.47
N LYS A 91 -19.67 -0.61 -0.65
CA LYS A 91 -19.05 -0.16 -1.90
C LYS A 91 -18.54 -1.35 -2.71
N THR A 92 -18.54 -1.18 -4.02
CA THR A 92 -17.91 -2.12 -4.97
C THR A 92 -16.55 -1.60 -5.36
N ILE A 93 -15.57 -2.48 -5.52
CA ILE A 93 -14.24 -2.13 -6.03
C ILE A 93 -14.07 -2.66 -7.46
N LEU A 94 -13.64 -1.79 -8.36
CA LEU A 94 -13.21 -2.13 -9.71
C LEU A 94 -11.71 -1.82 -9.82
N MET A 95 -10.88 -2.85 -9.93
CA MET A 95 -9.43 -2.70 -9.98
C MET A 95 -8.88 -2.96 -11.38
N ALA A 96 -7.92 -2.13 -11.81
CA ALA A 96 -7.17 -2.31 -13.04
C ALA A 96 -5.69 -2.00 -12.82
N ASN A 97 -4.80 -2.76 -13.50
CA ASN A 97 -3.36 -2.61 -13.42
C ASN A 97 -2.81 -1.82 -14.59
N THR A 98 -1.89 -0.89 -14.32
CA THR A 98 -1.19 -0.12 -15.36
C THR A 98 0.00 -0.90 -15.93
N GLY A 99 0.64 -1.75 -15.13
CA GLY A 99 1.91 -2.37 -15.47
C GLY A 99 3.02 -1.36 -15.77
N GLY A 100 2.92 -0.14 -15.21
CA GLY A 100 3.87 0.95 -15.43
C GLY A 100 3.76 1.66 -16.80
N ALA A 101 2.71 1.38 -17.59
CA ALA A 101 2.56 1.94 -18.92
C ALA A 101 1.51 3.06 -18.96
N SER A 102 1.93 4.29 -19.32
CA SER A 102 1.05 5.47 -19.42
C SER A 102 -0.11 5.27 -20.41
N GLU A 103 0.11 4.60 -21.54
CA GLU A 103 -0.98 4.30 -22.47
C GLU A 103 -2.07 3.42 -21.85
N GLN A 104 -1.69 2.48 -21.01
CA GLN A 104 -2.65 1.62 -20.31
C GLN A 104 -3.41 2.42 -19.25
N GLU A 105 -2.73 3.32 -18.56
CA GLU A 105 -3.34 4.22 -17.58
C GLU A 105 -4.46 5.07 -18.20
N ILE A 106 -4.21 5.71 -19.36
CA ILE A 106 -5.22 6.48 -20.09
C ILE A 106 -6.46 5.63 -20.45
N LYS A 107 -6.24 4.36 -20.85
CA LYS A 107 -7.36 3.44 -21.14
C LYS A 107 -8.16 3.11 -19.89
N ILE A 108 -7.51 2.94 -18.75
CA ILE A 108 -8.15 2.67 -17.46
C ILE A 108 -9.00 3.86 -17.03
N TRP A 109 -8.49 5.10 -17.13
CA TRP A 109 -9.26 6.31 -16.83
C TRP A 109 -10.54 6.41 -17.67
N LYS A 110 -10.44 6.18 -18.99
CA LYS A 110 -11.60 6.14 -19.90
C LYS A 110 -12.61 5.05 -19.52
N MET A 111 -12.12 3.87 -19.15
CA MET A 111 -12.96 2.77 -18.68
C MET A 111 -13.70 3.17 -17.39
N PHE A 112 -13.01 3.73 -16.41
CA PHE A 112 -13.62 4.19 -15.16
C PHE A 112 -14.67 5.28 -15.39
N GLN A 113 -14.40 6.21 -16.28
CA GLN A 113 -15.38 7.23 -16.69
C GLN A 113 -16.62 6.59 -17.33
N SER A 114 -16.45 5.60 -18.22
CA SER A 114 -17.57 4.89 -18.85
C SER A 114 -18.41 4.09 -17.86
N HIS A 115 -17.80 3.57 -16.81
CA HIS A 115 -18.47 2.88 -15.71
C HIS A 115 -19.06 3.84 -14.66
N ARG A 116 -18.85 5.15 -14.81
CA ARG A 116 -19.35 6.20 -13.89
C ARG A 116 -18.97 5.89 -12.43
N ILE A 117 -17.74 5.48 -12.18
CA ILE A 117 -17.27 5.25 -10.82
C ILE A 117 -17.29 6.54 -10.00
N ASP A 118 -17.53 6.42 -8.69
CA ASP A 118 -17.71 7.59 -7.81
C ASP A 118 -16.36 8.26 -7.47
N GLY A 119 -15.27 7.50 -7.45
CA GLY A 119 -13.93 7.99 -7.15
C GLY A 119 -12.85 6.95 -7.43
N VAL A 120 -11.59 7.39 -7.46
CA VAL A 120 -10.41 6.58 -7.78
C VAL A 120 -9.40 6.60 -6.65
N LEU A 121 -8.87 5.43 -6.31
CA LEU A 121 -7.66 5.23 -5.52
C LEU A 121 -6.52 4.92 -6.49
N TYR A 122 -5.53 5.82 -6.56
CA TYR A 122 -4.31 5.61 -7.33
C TYR A 122 -3.25 5.03 -6.40
N VAL A 123 -2.86 3.79 -6.61
CA VAL A 123 -2.05 3.02 -5.65
C VAL A 123 -0.77 2.54 -6.31
N THR A 124 0.38 2.86 -5.71
CA THR A 124 1.68 2.40 -6.19
C THR A 124 2.30 1.37 -5.25
N MET A 125 3.12 0.49 -5.82
CA MET A 125 3.89 -0.50 -5.06
C MET A 125 4.94 0.14 -4.16
N TYR A 126 5.69 1.09 -4.70
CA TYR A 126 6.74 1.82 -3.99
C TYR A 126 6.30 3.24 -3.66
N HIS A 127 6.75 3.76 -2.51
CA HIS A 127 6.59 5.18 -2.19
C HIS A 127 7.42 6.04 -3.16
N ARG A 128 6.73 6.76 -4.04
CA ARG A 128 7.33 7.55 -5.11
C ARG A 128 6.49 8.76 -5.49
N ILE A 129 7.13 9.69 -6.17
CA ILE A 129 6.45 10.79 -6.83
C ILE A 129 5.96 10.29 -8.18
N VAL A 130 4.71 10.57 -8.52
CA VAL A 130 4.09 10.21 -9.79
C VAL A 130 3.35 11.40 -10.38
N ASP A 131 3.16 11.38 -11.68
CA ASP A 131 2.35 12.35 -12.40
C ASP A 131 1.28 11.57 -13.16
N PRO A 132 0.14 11.26 -12.51
CA PRO A 132 -0.87 10.42 -13.12
C PRO A 132 -1.52 11.13 -14.30
N GLU A 133 -1.77 10.38 -15.39
CA GLU A 133 -2.45 10.83 -16.61
C GLU A 133 -3.95 11.05 -16.38
N ILE A 134 -4.30 11.82 -15.34
CA ILE A 134 -5.69 12.01 -14.91
C ILE A 134 -6.52 12.75 -15.99
N GLY A 135 -5.88 13.64 -16.75
CA GLY A 135 -6.57 14.49 -17.72
C GLY A 135 -7.75 15.26 -17.10
N ASP A 136 -8.67 15.75 -17.93
CA ASP A 136 -9.90 16.44 -17.50
C ASP A 136 -11.02 15.47 -17.10
N VAL A 137 -10.69 14.32 -16.49
CA VAL A 137 -11.68 13.26 -16.22
C VAL A 137 -12.66 13.64 -15.10
N GLY A 138 -12.29 14.58 -14.22
CA GLY A 138 -13.18 15.11 -13.18
C GLY A 138 -13.62 14.10 -12.12
N ILE A 139 -12.94 12.93 -12.01
CA ILE A 139 -13.25 11.91 -11.00
C ILE A 139 -12.45 12.20 -9.73
N PRO A 140 -13.12 12.31 -8.55
CA PRO A 140 -12.43 12.44 -7.26
C PRO A 140 -11.35 11.37 -7.09
N THR A 141 -10.13 11.77 -6.73
CA THR A 141 -8.97 10.86 -6.68
C THR A 141 -8.18 11.06 -5.39
N VAL A 142 -7.76 9.96 -4.77
CA VAL A 142 -6.82 9.92 -3.64
C VAL A 142 -5.65 9.03 -4.01
N MET A 143 -4.46 9.47 -3.67
CA MET A 143 -3.21 8.75 -3.92
C MET A 143 -2.80 7.95 -2.69
N ILE A 144 -2.32 6.72 -2.89
CA ILE A 144 -1.89 5.84 -1.81
C ILE A 144 -0.48 5.34 -2.09
N ASN A 145 0.41 5.48 -1.11
CA ASN A 145 1.83 5.14 -1.19
C ASN A 145 2.57 5.90 -2.31
N CYS A 146 2.05 7.07 -2.66
CA CYS A 146 2.65 7.99 -3.61
C CYS A 146 2.06 9.39 -3.44
N ARG A 147 2.73 10.38 -4.02
CA ARG A 147 2.21 11.75 -4.13
C ARG A 147 2.40 12.30 -5.55
N PRO A 148 1.60 13.29 -5.95
CA PRO A 148 1.78 13.93 -7.26
C PRO A 148 3.03 14.81 -7.28
N GLN A 149 3.60 14.99 -8.46
CA GLN A 149 4.76 15.88 -8.64
C GLN A 149 4.37 17.35 -8.50
N THR A 150 3.19 17.73 -8.98
CA THR A 150 2.70 19.10 -8.97
C THR A 150 1.48 19.21 -8.09
N SER A 151 1.59 19.26 -6.83
CA SER A 151 0.76 19.22 -6.16
C SER A 151 -0.19 19.38 -5.14
N GLU A 152 -0.82 20.32 -4.92
CA GLU A 152 -1.84 20.70 -3.92
C GLU A 152 -3.26 20.16 -4.22
N LEU A 153 -3.48 19.51 -5.36
CA LEU A 153 -4.83 19.16 -5.84
C LEU A 153 -5.27 17.72 -5.54
N LEU A 154 -4.33 16.82 -5.27
CA LEU A 154 -4.64 15.41 -5.03
C LEU A 154 -4.19 15.00 -3.63
N PRO A 155 -5.11 14.73 -2.71
CA PRO A 155 -4.76 14.23 -1.38
C PRO A 155 -4.07 12.86 -1.46
N SER A 156 -3.09 12.64 -0.59
CA SER A 156 -2.33 11.39 -0.51
C SER A 156 -2.35 10.79 0.90
N ILE A 157 -2.19 9.47 0.96
CA ILE A 157 -1.88 8.73 2.18
C ILE A 157 -0.52 8.07 1.96
N GLU A 158 0.48 8.46 2.76
CA GLU A 158 1.87 8.08 2.56
C GLU A 158 2.47 7.47 3.83
N PRO A 159 3.44 6.54 3.73
CA PRO A 159 4.20 6.09 4.90
C PRO A 159 5.25 7.15 5.31
N ASP A 160 5.57 7.22 6.60
CA ASP A 160 6.68 8.03 7.10
C ASP A 160 7.99 7.22 7.04
N ASP A 161 8.53 7.12 5.82
CA ASP A 161 9.80 6.43 5.56
C ASP A 161 10.96 7.05 6.34
N TYR A 162 10.92 8.39 6.51
CA TYR A 162 11.95 9.10 7.26
C TYR A 162 11.92 8.70 8.74
N GLN A 163 10.74 8.71 9.37
CA GLN A 163 10.58 8.33 10.77
C GLN A 163 10.98 6.86 10.99
N GLY A 164 10.51 5.93 10.12
CA GLY A 164 10.86 4.52 10.25
C GLY A 164 12.36 4.26 10.16
N ALA A 165 13.04 4.89 9.19
CA ALA A 165 14.49 4.74 9.02
C ALA A 165 15.28 5.42 10.15
N ARG A 166 14.83 6.58 10.63
CA ARG A 166 15.38 7.25 11.81
C ARG A 166 15.34 6.33 13.03
N ASP A 167 14.20 5.72 13.29
CA ASP A 167 13.99 4.90 14.48
C ASP A 167 14.80 3.58 14.40
N LEU A 168 14.89 2.95 13.22
CA LEU A 168 15.79 1.81 12.99
C LEU A 168 17.27 2.17 13.21
N THR A 169 17.71 3.31 12.65
CA THR A 169 19.09 3.76 12.78
C THR A 169 19.42 4.07 14.24
N ARG A 170 18.54 4.76 14.94
CA ARG A 170 18.68 5.05 16.37
C ARG A 170 18.74 3.75 17.18
N TYR A 171 17.89 2.78 16.89
CA TYR A 171 17.87 1.49 17.55
C TYR A 171 19.23 0.77 17.49
N LEU A 172 19.91 0.83 16.32
CA LEU A 172 21.26 0.26 16.18
C LEU A 172 22.30 1.07 16.99
N LEU A 173 22.24 2.41 16.92
CA LEU A 173 23.17 3.29 17.59
C LEU A 173 23.08 3.20 19.13
N GLU A 174 21.87 3.07 19.68
CA GLU A 174 21.62 2.89 21.11
C GLU A 174 22.13 1.53 21.62
N ARG A 175 22.28 0.52 20.73
CA ARG A 175 22.89 -0.78 21.03
C ARG A 175 24.41 -0.81 20.86
N GLY A 176 25.03 0.34 20.65
CA GLY A 176 26.49 0.48 20.59
C GLY A 176 27.09 0.39 19.19
N HIS A 177 26.32 0.06 18.16
CA HIS A 177 26.84 0.02 16.79
C HIS A 177 27.32 1.41 16.36
N ARG A 178 28.54 1.50 15.82
CA ARG A 178 29.13 2.73 15.29
C ARG A 178 29.63 2.56 13.86
N LYS A 179 29.90 1.32 13.43
CA LYS A 179 30.21 0.94 12.05
C LYS A 179 28.97 0.31 11.46
N ILE A 180 28.20 1.10 10.72
CA ILE A 180 26.92 0.68 10.17
C ILE A 180 26.99 0.76 8.66
N GLY A 181 26.71 -0.37 7.99
CA GLY A 181 26.52 -0.44 6.56
C GLY A 181 25.06 -0.11 6.18
N TYR A 182 24.86 0.55 5.06
CA TYR A 182 23.53 0.74 4.48
C TYR A 182 23.51 0.32 3.01
N ILE A 183 22.67 -0.65 2.68
CA ILE A 183 22.42 -1.07 1.29
C ILE A 183 21.08 -0.46 0.87
N ARG A 184 21.15 0.61 0.05
CA ARG A 184 20.00 1.44 -0.29
C ARG A 184 19.17 0.86 -1.43
N LEU A 185 17.90 1.18 -1.40
CA LEU A 185 16.96 0.93 -2.51
C LEU A 185 17.32 1.75 -3.75
N ASN A 186 16.56 1.52 -4.83
CA ASN A 186 16.61 2.29 -6.05
C ASN A 186 16.40 3.80 -5.80
N PRO A 187 17.36 4.67 -6.18
CA PRO A 187 17.31 6.10 -5.89
C PRO A 187 16.15 6.87 -6.53
N ILE A 188 15.49 6.31 -7.53
CA ILE A 188 14.32 6.96 -8.16
C ILE A 188 13.09 6.94 -7.24
N LEU A 189 13.12 6.18 -6.16
CA LEU A 189 12.03 6.04 -5.21
C LEU A 189 12.14 7.12 -4.12
N LEU A 190 11.05 7.80 -3.84
CA LEU A 190 10.99 8.79 -2.76
C LEU A 190 11.32 8.16 -1.40
N GLY A 191 10.75 6.98 -1.11
CA GLY A 191 11.05 6.25 0.11
C GLY A 191 12.53 5.91 0.28
N ALA A 192 13.26 5.62 -0.82
CA ALA A 192 14.70 5.38 -0.78
C ALA A 192 15.50 6.61 -0.34
N GLU A 193 15.15 7.79 -0.84
CA GLU A 193 15.80 9.05 -0.47
C GLU A 193 15.48 9.44 0.97
N LEU A 194 14.20 9.34 1.37
CA LEU A 194 13.79 9.66 2.74
C LEU A 194 14.48 8.75 3.77
N ARG A 195 14.61 7.45 3.48
CA ARG A 195 15.31 6.50 4.36
C ARG A 195 16.82 6.80 4.44
N LEU A 196 17.45 7.16 3.32
CA LEU A 196 18.88 7.53 3.29
C LEU A 196 19.14 8.82 4.06
N ASP A 197 18.29 9.83 3.86
CA ASP A 197 18.37 11.10 4.58
C ASP A 197 18.25 10.90 6.10
N ALA A 198 17.28 10.10 6.53
CA ALA A 198 17.08 9.75 7.94
C ALA A 198 18.31 9.02 8.51
N PHE A 199 18.87 8.05 7.76
CA PHE A 199 20.05 7.31 8.15
C PHE A 199 21.25 8.26 8.38
N ARG A 200 21.55 9.12 7.40
CA ARG A 200 22.66 10.08 7.49
C ARG A 200 22.49 11.08 8.63
N LYS A 201 21.29 11.65 8.73
CA LYS A 201 21.04 12.62 9.79
C LYS A 201 21.13 11.99 11.17
N THR A 202 20.56 10.82 11.37
CA THR A 202 20.56 10.15 12.68
C THR A 202 21.97 9.72 13.08
N THR A 203 22.76 9.17 12.15
CA THR A 203 24.17 8.83 12.43
C THR A 203 24.99 10.08 12.76
N GLY A 204 24.79 11.20 12.03
CA GLY A 204 25.42 12.48 12.33
C GLY A 204 25.04 13.05 13.71
N ASP A 205 23.77 12.96 14.10
CA ASP A 205 23.27 13.37 15.43
C ASP A 205 23.94 12.56 16.58
N PHE A 206 24.42 11.33 16.29
CA PHE A 206 25.20 10.49 17.20
C PHE A 206 26.73 10.67 17.06
N GLY A 207 27.19 11.64 16.27
CA GLY A 207 28.59 12.02 16.14
C GLY A 207 29.41 11.17 15.15
N LEU A 208 28.78 10.36 14.29
CA LEU A 208 29.46 9.65 13.21
C LEU A 208 29.70 10.59 12.03
N ALA A 209 30.92 10.57 11.47
CA ALA A 209 31.21 11.26 10.22
C ALA A 209 30.73 10.47 9.01
N GLU A 210 30.48 11.12 7.88
CA GLU A 210 30.09 10.45 6.62
C GLU A 210 31.15 9.42 6.19
N SER A 211 32.44 9.66 6.51
CA SER A 211 33.54 8.72 6.27
C SER A 211 33.42 7.40 7.04
N ASP A 212 32.66 7.37 8.12
CA ASP A 212 32.46 6.18 8.97
C ASP A 212 31.31 5.31 8.45
N LEU A 213 30.55 5.81 7.48
CA LEU A 213 29.41 5.13 6.90
C LEU A 213 29.81 4.35 5.65
N THR A 214 29.36 3.12 5.56
CA THR A 214 29.51 2.30 4.35
C THR A 214 28.19 2.18 3.63
N ILE A 215 27.96 3.05 2.63
CA ILE A 215 26.72 3.06 1.86
C ILE A 215 26.96 2.42 0.49
N ARG A 216 26.12 1.47 0.10
CA ARG A 216 26.17 0.80 -1.21
C ARG A 216 24.79 0.85 -1.88
N LEU A 217 24.80 0.92 -3.21
CA LEU A 217 23.60 0.79 -4.01
C LEU A 217 23.20 -0.69 -4.08
N GLY A 218 21.95 -1.00 -3.73
CA GLY A 218 21.42 -2.34 -3.83
C GLY A 218 20.61 -2.59 -5.10
N MET A 219 19.90 -1.60 -5.57
CA MET A 219 19.04 -1.70 -6.75
C MET A 219 19.06 -0.41 -7.57
N GLU A 220 18.97 -0.54 -8.90
CA GLU A 220 18.82 0.61 -9.81
C GLU A 220 18.06 0.22 -11.09
N GLY A 221 17.50 1.22 -11.77
CA GLY A 221 16.81 1.06 -13.06
C GLY A 221 15.32 1.36 -12.97
N PRO A 222 14.58 1.18 -14.07
CA PRO A 222 13.13 1.42 -14.11
C PRO A 222 12.39 0.48 -13.14
N VAL A 223 11.32 0.98 -12.51
CA VAL A 223 10.45 0.18 -11.65
C VAL A 223 9.92 -1.05 -12.40
N GLY A 224 10.06 -2.22 -11.81
CA GLY A 224 9.68 -3.51 -12.39
C GLY A 224 10.72 -4.13 -13.33
N ALA A 225 11.86 -3.45 -13.55
CA ALA A 225 12.99 -3.94 -14.35
C ALA A 225 14.35 -3.57 -13.71
N GLU A 226 14.37 -3.51 -12.38
CA GLU A 226 15.57 -3.12 -11.62
C GLU A 226 16.66 -4.19 -11.72
N LYS A 227 17.90 -3.70 -11.79
CA LYS A 227 19.10 -4.53 -11.58
C LYS A 227 19.35 -4.65 -10.07
N ASN A 228 19.67 -5.85 -9.61
CA ASN A 228 19.91 -6.16 -8.21
C ASN A 228 21.39 -6.45 -7.95
N TYR A 229 21.99 -5.68 -7.04
CA TYR A 229 23.39 -5.78 -6.64
C TYR A 229 23.55 -6.13 -5.16
N VAL A 230 22.46 -6.40 -4.43
CA VAL A 230 22.44 -6.51 -2.98
C VAL A 230 23.42 -7.57 -2.47
N PHE A 231 23.41 -8.77 -3.05
CA PHE A 231 24.32 -9.85 -2.63
C PHE A 231 25.78 -9.47 -2.81
N ALA A 232 26.16 -8.86 -3.93
CA ALA A 232 27.52 -8.40 -4.20
C ALA A 232 27.93 -7.29 -3.24
N ALA A 233 27.06 -6.29 -3.03
CA ALA A 233 27.30 -5.19 -2.10
C ALA A 233 27.45 -5.68 -0.65
N ALA A 234 26.61 -6.60 -0.20
CA ALA A 234 26.68 -7.19 1.13
C ALA A 234 27.98 -7.99 1.31
N THR A 235 28.36 -8.81 0.33
CA THR A 235 29.60 -9.60 0.35
C THR A 235 30.82 -8.67 0.42
N GLU A 236 30.88 -7.62 -0.43
CA GLU A 236 31.96 -6.64 -0.39
C GLU A 236 32.10 -5.98 0.98
N MET A 237 30.98 -5.52 1.56
CA MET A 237 30.99 -4.90 2.89
C MET A 237 31.47 -5.86 3.99
N LEU A 238 31.00 -7.10 3.97
CA LEU A 238 31.26 -8.08 5.00
C LEU A 238 32.68 -8.70 4.93
N GLN A 239 33.34 -8.65 3.74
CA GLN A 239 34.71 -9.08 3.56
C GLN A 239 35.77 -8.07 3.99
N GLN A 240 35.37 -6.83 4.25
CA GLN A 240 36.30 -5.80 4.68
C GLN A 240 36.93 -6.17 6.04
N LYS A 241 38.24 -5.88 6.20
CA LYS A 241 38.92 -6.10 7.47
C LYS A 241 38.25 -5.32 8.62
N ASP A 242 37.73 -4.14 8.30
CA ASP A 242 37.05 -3.24 9.21
C ASP A 242 35.54 -3.17 8.86
N ARG A 243 34.93 -4.35 8.75
CA ARG A 243 33.53 -4.48 8.31
C ARG A 243 32.53 -3.82 9.25
N PRO A 244 31.36 -3.42 8.75
CA PRO A 244 30.24 -2.98 9.58
C PRO A 244 29.84 -4.06 10.61
N THR A 245 29.49 -3.62 11.81
CA THR A 245 28.92 -4.47 12.87
C THR A 245 27.41 -4.60 12.75
N ALA A 246 26.77 -3.72 11.95
CA ALA A 246 25.37 -3.81 11.59
C ALA A 246 25.16 -3.41 10.14
N ILE A 247 24.19 -4.02 9.46
CA ILE A 247 23.76 -3.62 8.12
C ILE A 247 22.26 -3.28 8.14
N MET A 248 21.94 -2.07 7.70
CA MET A 248 20.59 -1.67 7.38
C MET A 248 20.32 -1.99 5.90
N SER A 249 19.32 -2.81 5.64
CA SER A 249 18.87 -3.15 4.29
C SER A 249 17.76 -2.20 3.87
N GLY A 250 17.71 -1.83 2.60
CA GLY A 250 16.70 -0.94 2.06
C GLY A 250 15.27 -1.44 2.23
N ASN A 251 15.09 -2.79 2.19
CA ASN A 251 13.85 -3.47 2.55
C ASN A 251 14.11 -4.91 3.02
N ASP A 252 13.06 -5.63 3.41
CA ASP A 252 13.16 -7.00 3.92
C ASP A 252 13.59 -8.02 2.85
N GLU A 253 13.19 -7.84 1.58
CA GLU A 253 13.67 -8.71 0.48
C GLU A 253 15.18 -8.57 0.27
N MET A 254 15.70 -7.35 0.37
CA MET A 254 17.14 -7.12 0.32
C MET A 254 17.84 -7.79 1.51
N ALA A 255 17.23 -7.77 2.70
CA ALA A 255 17.79 -8.42 3.88
C ALA A 255 18.00 -9.92 3.67
N ILE A 256 17.18 -10.62 2.87
CA ILE A 256 17.41 -12.04 2.52
C ILE A 256 18.81 -12.22 1.93
N GLN A 257 19.19 -11.36 0.98
CA GLN A 257 20.47 -11.46 0.29
C GLN A 257 21.64 -11.11 1.21
N VAL A 258 21.43 -10.20 2.18
CA VAL A 258 22.43 -9.89 3.22
C VAL A 258 22.62 -11.09 4.16
N TYR A 259 21.53 -11.77 4.56
CA TYR A 259 21.62 -13.03 5.33
C TYR A 259 22.39 -14.11 4.56
N ILE A 260 22.08 -14.29 3.28
CA ILE A 260 22.76 -15.26 2.43
C ILE A 260 24.26 -14.93 2.31
N ALA A 261 24.62 -13.65 2.15
CA ALA A 261 26.01 -13.21 2.09
C ALA A 261 26.74 -13.46 3.43
N ALA A 262 26.12 -13.15 4.57
CA ALA A 262 26.68 -13.42 5.88
C ALA A 262 26.90 -14.92 6.10
N MET A 263 25.91 -15.76 5.78
CA MET A 263 26.03 -17.22 5.88
C MET A 263 27.13 -17.79 4.97
N ALA A 264 27.22 -17.29 3.72
CA ALA A 264 28.28 -17.74 2.78
C ALA A 264 29.69 -17.40 3.28
N LEU A 265 29.85 -16.39 4.12
CA LEU A 265 31.09 -15.96 4.75
C LEU A 265 31.30 -16.60 6.13
N GLY A 266 30.39 -17.45 6.58
CA GLY A 266 30.44 -18.10 7.90
C GLY A 266 30.22 -17.15 9.07
N LEU A 267 29.57 -16.00 8.84
CA LEU A 267 29.23 -15.03 9.88
C LEU A 267 27.90 -15.37 10.53
N ARG A 268 27.85 -15.24 11.84
CA ARG A 268 26.62 -15.45 12.64
C ARG A 268 25.83 -14.16 12.78
N ILE A 269 24.54 -14.30 12.71
CA ILE A 269 23.60 -13.22 12.94
C ILE A 269 22.86 -13.54 14.25
N PRO A 270 22.83 -12.62 15.23
CA PRO A 270 23.37 -11.26 15.21
C PRO A 270 24.81 -11.12 15.74
N GLU A 271 25.48 -12.21 16.18
CA GLU A 271 26.72 -12.15 16.99
C GLU A 271 27.90 -11.52 16.22
N ASP A 272 28.05 -11.80 14.92
CA ASP A 272 29.15 -11.28 14.10
C ASP A 272 28.71 -10.06 13.24
N VAL A 273 27.41 -9.97 12.95
CA VAL A 273 26.78 -8.83 12.25
C VAL A 273 25.29 -8.76 12.57
N SER A 274 24.82 -7.60 13.00
CA SER A 274 23.39 -7.31 13.15
C SER A 274 22.78 -6.90 11.81
N ILE A 275 21.54 -7.28 11.55
CA ILE A 275 20.85 -6.94 10.28
C ILE A 275 19.46 -6.41 10.59
N VAL A 276 19.09 -5.27 9.96
CA VAL A 276 17.74 -4.74 10.02
C VAL A 276 17.18 -4.54 8.62
N GLY A 277 15.86 -4.72 8.48
CA GLY A 277 15.11 -4.54 7.26
C GLY A 277 14.17 -3.33 7.31
N PHE A 278 13.29 -3.25 6.32
CA PHE A 278 12.19 -2.29 6.24
C PHE A 278 11.05 -2.95 5.49
N ASP A 279 9.82 -2.77 5.87
CA ASP A 279 8.50 -3.16 5.32
C ASP A 279 7.68 -4.01 6.31
N ASP A 280 8.30 -4.82 7.16
CA ASP A 280 7.73 -5.96 7.90
C ASP A 280 6.97 -6.92 6.98
N PHE A 281 7.60 -7.27 5.86
CA PHE A 281 7.06 -8.32 5.00
C PHE A 281 7.15 -9.67 5.73
N ARG A 282 6.07 -10.03 6.42
CA ARG A 282 6.02 -11.13 7.39
C ARG A 282 6.41 -12.49 6.80
N THR A 283 6.19 -12.70 5.50
CA THR A 283 6.65 -13.91 4.80
C THR A 283 8.18 -14.02 4.80
N VAL A 284 8.88 -12.90 4.86
CA VAL A 284 10.35 -12.82 4.94
C VAL A 284 10.79 -12.64 6.38
N SER A 285 10.32 -11.58 7.05
CA SER A 285 10.82 -11.18 8.36
C SER A 285 10.67 -12.27 9.44
N LEU A 286 9.63 -13.09 9.34
CA LEU A 286 9.39 -14.24 10.23
C LEU A 286 10.01 -15.55 9.72
N ALA A 287 10.40 -15.66 8.46
CA ALA A 287 11.02 -16.87 7.91
C ALA A 287 12.53 -16.91 8.11
N LEU A 288 13.18 -15.75 8.16
CA LEU A 288 14.62 -15.64 8.44
C LEU A 288 14.97 -16.15 9.83
N ARG A 289 16.19 -16.67 10.00
CA ARG A 289 16.72 -17.14 11.29
C ARG A 289 18.11 -16.55 11.53
N PRO A 290 18.21 -15.72 12.59
CA PRO A 290 17.16 -15.23 13.49
C PRO A 290 16.10 -14.38 12.76
N GLU A 291 14.91 -14.19 13.38
CA GLU A 291 13.86 -13.37 12.82
C GLU A 291 14.31 -11.90 12.68
N LEU A 292 13.92 -11.25 11.59
CA LEU A 292 14.39 -9.93 11.19
C LEU A 292 13.71 -8.79 11.95
N THR A 293 14.51 -7.96 12.62
CA THR A 293 14.11 -6.64 13.12
C THR A 293 13.90 -5.69 11.95
N THR A 294 12.80 -4.97 11.89
CA THR A 294 12.42 -4.17 10.73
C THR A 294 11.55 -2.98 11.13
N ALA A 295 11.32 -2.03 10.23
CA ALA A 295 10.27 -1.01 10.36
C ALA A 295 9.07 -1.43 9.53
N ALA A 296 7.88 -1.49 10.14
CA ALA A 296 6.68 -1.94 9.47
C ALA A 296 6.06 -0.83 8.62
N LEU A 297 5.92 -1.06 7.31
CA LEU A 297 5.09 -0.23 6.46
C LEU A 297 3.61 -0.51 6.73
N PRO A 298 2.79 0.51 7.01
CA PRO A 298 1.40 0.32 7.41
C PRO A 298 0.48 0.08 6.19
N TYR A 299 0.83 -0.88 5.32
CA TYR A 299 0.15 -1.12 4.04
C TYR A 299 -1.36 -1.30 4.18
N TYR A 300 -1.82 -2.11 5.14
CA TYR A 300 -3.25 -2.31 5.37
C TYR A 300 -3.96 -1.00 5.74
N ASP A 301 -3.37 -0.25 6.66
CA ASP A 301 -3.95 1.01 7.14
C ASP A 301 -3.88 2.11 6.07
N LEU A 302 -2.84 2.14 5.22
CA LEU A 302 -2.79 3.02 4.04
C LEU A 302 -4.01 2.79 3.15
N GLY A 303 -4.36 1.52 2.90
CA GLY A 303 -5.52 1.15 2.11
C GLY A 303 -6.84 1.55 2.76
N LEU A 304 -7.01 1.21 4.06
CA LEU A 304 -8.21 1.50 4.82
C LEU A 304 -8.49 3.02 4.89
N GLN A 305 -7.49 3.80 5.30
CA GLN A 305 -7.61 5.26 5.42
C GLN A 305 -7.70 5.95 4.07
N GLY A 306 -7.05 5.40 3.03
CA GLY A 306 -7.19 5.92 1.67
C GLY A 306 -8.61 5.80 1.14
N ALA A 307 -9.28 4.66 1.38
CA ALA A 307 -10.68 4.46 1.00
C ALA A 307 -11.63 5.37 1.82
N GLU A 308 -11.36 5.56 3.10
CA GLU A 308 -12.10 6.49 3.95
C GLU A 308 -11.95 7.93 3.46
N LEU A 309 -10.72 8.37 3.16
CA LEU A 309 -10.45 9.70 2.64
C LEU A 309 -11.13 9.91 1.29
N LEU A 310 -11.07 8.93 0.37
CA LEU A 310 -11.78 9.03 -0.91
C LEU A 310 -13.28 9.18 -0.70
N ASN A 311 -13.87 8.45 0.24
CA ASN A 311 -15.29 8.57 0.53
C ASN A 311 -15.64 9.97 1.05
N SER A 312 -14.80 10.57 1.89
CA SER A 312 -15.02 11.94 2.39
C SER A 312 -14.95 12.98 1.25
N VAL A 313 -14.01 12.81 0.30
CA VAL A 313 -13.93 13.63 -0.91
C VAL A 313 -15.20 13.49 -1.77
N VAL A 314 -15.62 12.25 -2.04
CA VAL A 314 -16.79 11.95 -2.88
C VAL A 314 -18.09 12.46 -2.26
N THR A 315 -18.22 12.40 -0.93
CA THR A 315 -19.42 12.87 -0.22
C THR A 315 -19.42 14.36 0.08
N GLY A 316 -18.26 15.02 -0.05
CA GLY A 316 -18.09 16.42 0.34
C GLY A 316 -18.14 16.64 1.85
N SER A 317 -17.88 15.60 2.65
CA SER A 317 -17.85 15.69 4.12
C SER A 317 -16.58 16.35 4.65
N GLU A 318 -15.51 16.37 3.85
CA GLU A 318 -14.25 17.08 4.14
C GLU A 318 -14.05 18.18 3.10
N VAL A 319 -13.99 19.43 3.54
CA VAL A 319 -13.98 20.60 2.65
C VAL A 319 -12.62 20.79 1.97
N CYS A 320 -11.53 20.41 2.66
CA CYS A 320 -10.15 20.45 2.13
C CYS A 320 -9.44 19.16 2.52
N PRO A 321 -9.55 18.10 1.74
CA PRO A 321 -8.87 16.85 2.05
C PRO A 321 -7.36 17.08 2.00
N SER A 322 -6.69 16.82 3.13
CA SER A 322 -5.25 16.98 3.27
C SER A 322 -4.53 15.66 3.13
N SER A 323 -3.30 15.71 2.62
CA SER A 323 -2.40 14.55 2.64
C SER A 323 -2.10 14.13 4.08
N ARG A 324 -1.99 12.81 4.31
CA ARG A 324 -1.72 12.21 5.62
C ARG A 324 -0.48 11.34 5.54
N VAL A 325 0.33 11.38 6.58
CA VAL A 325 1.54 10.58 6.70
C VAL A 325 1.36 9.61 7.87
N MET A 326 1.66 8.32 7.65
CA MET A 326 1.44 7.24 8.61
C MET A 326 2.76 6.67 9.11
N SER A 327 2.89 6.51 10.42
CA SER A 327 4.11 6.02 11.06
C SER A 327 4.49 4.60 10.62
N CYS A 328 5.80 4.41 10.37
CA CYS A 328 6.43 3.12 10.14
C CYS A 328 7.04 2.61 11.46
N ASN A 329 6.30 1.81 12.19
CA ASN A 329 6.69 1.40 13.53
C ASN A 329 7.83 0.39 13.53
N LEU A 330 8.82 0.57 14.44
CA LEU A 330 9.86 -0.41 14.69
C LEU A 330 9.26 -1.73 15.22
N VAL A 331 9.65 -2.84 14.62
CA VAL A 331 9.30 -4.19 15.05
C VAL A 331 10.60 -4.91 15.43
N GLU A 332 10.87 -4.94 16.72
CA GLU A 332 12.05 -5.59 17.28
C GLU A 332 11.90 -7.11 17.23
N ARG A 333 12.96 -7.80 16.75
CA ARG A 333 13.11 -9.26 16.74
C ARG A 333 14.55 -9.65 17.11
N LEU A 334 15.05 -10.78 16.57
CA LEU A 334 16.25 -11.43 17.06
C LEU A 334 17.52 -11.15 16.22
N SER A 335 17.44 -10.33 15.17
CA SER A 335 18.55 -10.09 14.23
C SER A 335 19.53 -9.00 14.66
N VAL A 336 19.40 -8.45 15.87
CA VAL A 336 20.25 -7.38 16.38
C VAL A 336 20.77 -7.73 17.78
N SER A 337 22.09 -7.61 17.99
CA SER A 337 22.75 -7.71 19.30
C SER A 337 23.14 -6.32 19.82
N SER A 338 23.45 -6.23 21.11
CA SER A 338 24.17 -5.09 21.68
C SER A 338 25.67 -5.35 21.66
N LEU A 339 26.50 -4.30 21.47
CA LEU A 339 27.97 -4.34 21.50
C LEU A 339 28.51 -3.90 22.84
#